data_cf7eaeeb9012b21502b56c8c2be344a5
#
_entry.id   cf7eaeeb9012b21502b56c8c2be344a5
#
_cell.length_a   1.000
_cell.length_b   1.000
_cell.length_c   1.000
_cell.angle_alpha   90.00
_cell.angle_beta   90.00
_cell.angle_gamma   90.00
#
_symmetry.space_group_name_H-M   'P 1'
#
loop_
_entity.id
_entity.type
_entity.pdbx_description
1 polymer ?
#
loop_
_entity_poly.entity_id
_entity_poly.type
_entity_poly.pdbx_seq_one_letter_code
_entity_poly.pdbx_strand_id
1 'polypeptide(L)'
;IIQSTSTPVNDNLMELLIMIDAAKRSSAKRITAVMPYFGYARQDRKSASRTPITAKLVSNLIREAGADRVLTMDLHAGQIQGFFDIPVDDLTSRVAFAKDIKRKLGKKVYQNTVFVSPDAGGTPRARRFADMFNEDIAIVDKRRPSAG
;
A
#
# COMPACT_ATOMS: atom_id res chain seq x y z
N ILE A 1 8.52 -8.31 12.35
CA ILE A 1 7.30 -9.13 12.19
C ILE A 1 6.76 -8.86 10.81
N ILE A 2 6.51 -9.90 10.02
CA ILE A 2 5.96 -9.79 8.67
C ILE A 2 4.56 -10.38 8.68
N GLN A 3 3.55 -9.55 8.45
CA GLN A 3 2.16 -9.97 8.33
C GLN A 3 1.41 -9.04 7.37
N SER A 4 0.92 -9.59 6.27
CA SER A 4 0.03 -8.86 5.37
C SER A 4 -1.35 -8.74 6.00
N THR A 5 -1.89 -7.53 6.08
CA THR A 5 -3.26 -7.32 6.56
C THR A 5 -4.26 -7.37 5.40
N SER A 6 -4.07 -8.33 4.48
CA SER A 6 -5.00 -8.68 3.41
C SER A 6 -6.18 -9.51 3.96
N THR A 7 -7.10 -9.90 3.10
CA THR A 7 -8.26 -10.73 3.50
C THR A 7 -7.82 -12.12 3.98
N PRO A 8 -8.32 -12.59 5.15
CA PRO A 8 -9.29 -11.94 6.06
C PRO A 8 -8.63 -10.83 6.91
N VAL A 9 -9.02 -9.58 6.68
CA VAL A 9 -8.30 -8.40 7.19
C VAL A 9 -8.28 -8.35 8.71
N ASN A 10 -9.41 -8.61 9.36
CA ASN A 10 -9.53 -8.50 10.81
C ASN A 10 -8.68 -9.55 11.53
N ASP A 11 -8.68 -10.78 11.03
CA ASP A 11 -7.91 -11.87 11.61
C ASP A 11 -6.42 -11.61 11.48
N ASN A 12 -5.96 -11.23 10.28
CA ASN A 12 -4.57 -10.91 10.01
C ASN A 12 -4.09 -9.67 10.78
N LEU A 13 -4.95 -8.66 10.95
CA LEU A 13 -4.63 -7.49 11.75
C LEU A 13 -4.51 -7.87 13.23
N MET A 14 -5.46 -8.63 13.76
CA MET A 14 -5.40 -9.06 15.16
C MET A 14 -4.18 -9.95 15.43
N GLU A 15 -3.85 -10.85 14.52
CA GLU A 15 -2.62 -11.66 14.61
C GLU A 15 -1.37 -10.77 14.66
N LEU A 16 -1.28 -9.76 13.80
CA LEU A 16 -0.17 -8.80 13.83
C LEU A 16 -0.08 -8.08 15.18
N LEU A 17 -1.20 -7.60 15.72
CA LEU A 17 -1.21 -6.88 17.00
C LEU A 17 -0.76 -7.79 18.16
N ILE A 18 -1.22 -9.04 18.17
CA ILE A 18 -0.81 -10.05 19.19
C ILE A 18 0.69 -10.33 19.09
N MET A 19 1.21 -10.51 17.88
CA MET A 19 2.66 -10.74 17.68
C MET A 19 3.51 -9.54 18.14
N ILE A 20 3.04 -8.32 17.90
CA ILE A 20 3.71 -7.08 18.35
C ILE A 20 3.72 -7.03 19.89
N ASP A 21 2.57 -7.26 20.54
CA ASP A 21 2.47 -7.26 22.01
C ASP A 21 3.38 -8.35 22.63
N ALA A 22 3.38 -9.54 22.07
CA ALA A 22 4.26 -10.63 22.52
C ALA A 22 5.74 -10.24 22.42
N ALA A 23 6.17 -9.65 21.32
CA ALA A 23 7.55 -9.17 21.14
C ALA A 23 7.89 -8.05 22.14
N LYS A 24 6.97 -7.11 22.38
CA LYS A 24 7.13 -6.04 23.38
C LYS A 24 7.30 -6.61 24.79
N ARG A 25 6.46 -7.57 25.19
CA ARG A 25 6.54 -8.25 26.49
C ARG A 25 7.80 -9.09 26.63
N SER A 26 8.37 -9.55 25.52
CA SER A 26 9.65 -10.27 25.50
C SER A 26 10.87 -9.33 25.47
N SER A 27 10.67 -8.04 25.73
CA SER A 27 11.73 -7.01 25.78
C SER A 27 12.50 -6.87 24.47
N ALA A 28 11.83 -7.03 23.32
CA ALA A 28 12.44 -6.76 22.03
C ALA A 28 12.95 -5.31 21.97
N LYS A 29 14.21 -5.12 21.56
CA LYS A 29 14.85 -3.79 21.49
C LYS A 29 14.15 -2.85 20.49
N ARG A 30 13.60 -3.40 19.41
CA ARG A 30 12.87 -2.69 18.38
C ARG A 30 11.92 -3.64 17.65
N ILE A 31 10.73 -3.18 17.39
CA ILE A 31 9.69 -3.94 16.68
C ILE A 31 9.31 -3.19 15.40
N THR A 32 9.59 -3.80 14.26
CA THR A 32 9.16 -3.29 12.95
C THR A 32 8.00 -4.14 12.44
N ALA A 33 6.84 -3.51 12.22
CA ALA A 33 5.70 -4.14 11.56
C ALA A 33 5.88 -4.04 10.04
N VAL A 34 6.08 -5.16 9.37
CA VAL A 34 6.21 -5.24 7.92
C VAL A 34 4.89 -5.73 7.34
N MET A 35 4.17 -4.82 6.70
CA MET A 35 2.86 -5.08 6.12
C MET A 35 2.92 -4.89 4.59
N PRO A 36 3.18 -5.95 3.81
CA PRO A 36 3.19 -5.84 2.35
C PRO A 36 1.88 -5.30 1.76
N TYR A 37 0.77 -5.51 2.46
CA TYR A 37 -0.51 -4.87 2.17
C TYR A 37 -1.08 -4.27 3.47
N PHE A 38 -1.38 -2.97 3.46
CA PHE A 38 -2.00 -2.28 4.59
C PHE A 38 -3.53 -2.29 4.42
N GLY A 39 -4.20 -3.15 5.18
CA GLY A 39 -5.65 -3.25 5.20
C GLY A 39 -6.30 -1.95 5.71
N TYR A 40 -7.52 -1.68 5.25
CA TYR A 40 -8.26 -0.45 5.54
C TYR A 40 -7.65 0.85 4.96
N ALA A 41 -6.54 0.80 4.23
CA ALA A 41 -5.89 1.97 3.64
C ALA A 41 -6.82 2.82 2.75
N ARG A 42 -7.85 2.20 2.13
CA ARG A 42 -8.83 2.90 1.28
C ARG A 42 -9.77 3.82 2.05
N GLN A 43 -9.85 3.66 3.38
CA GLN A 43 -10.64 4.52 4.27
C GLN A 43 -9.73 5.55 4.95
N ASP A 44 -9.07 6.36 4.14
CA ASP A 44 -8.11 7.40 4.55
C ASP A 44 -8.74 8.77 4.76
N ARG A 45 -10.02 8.91 4.47
CA ARG A 45 -10.80 10.13 4.64
C ARG A 45 -12.29 9.81 4.84
N LYS A 46 -13.03 10.76 5.37
CA LYS A 46 -14.49 10.68 5.41
C LYS A 46 -15.04 10.78 3.98
N SER A 47 -15.75 9.76 3.54
CA SER A 47 -16.46 9.74 2.26
C SER A 47 -17.86 10.33 2.36
N ALA A 48 -18.44 10.36 3.57
CA ALA A 48 -19.74 10.91 3.89
C ALA A 48 -19.78 11.40 5.35
N SER A 49 -20.87 12.04 5.76
CA SER A 49 -21.11 12.38 7.16
C SER A 49 -21.12 11.11 8.03
N ARG A 50 -20.54 11.19 9.24
CA ARG A 50 -20.50 10.11 10.24
C ARG A 50 -19.76 8.84 9.82
N THR A 51 -18.90 8.89 8.79
CA THR A 51 -18.06 7.78 8.39
C THR A 51 -16.72 7.81 9.14
N PRO A 52 -16.10 6.64 9.40
CA PRO A 52 -14.80 6.57 10.06
C PRO A 52 -13.65 6.94 9.13
N ILE A 53 -12.46 7.15 9.73
CA ILE A 53 -11.17 7.14 9.04
C ILE A 53 -10.41 5.92 9.55
N THR A 54 -10.76 4.75 9.03
CA THR A 54 -10.29 3.47 9.57
C THR A 54 -8.79 3.28 9.40
N ALA A 55 -8.19 3.86 8.36
CA ALA A 55 -6.74 3.85 8.19
C ALA A 55 -6.02 4.50 9.38
N LYS A 56 -6.53 5.62 9.93
CA LYS A 56 -5.97 6.26 11.13
C LYS A 56 -6.18 5.40 12.38
N LEU A 57 -7.36 4.80 12.53
CA LEU A 57 -7.64 3.90 13.64
C LEU A 57 -6.65 2.73 13.67
N VAL A 58 -6.44 2.06 12.54
CA VAL A 58 -5.51 0.92 12.42
C VAL A 58 -4.06 1.35 12.69
N SER A 59 -3.66 2.53 12.19
CA SER A 59 -2.33 3.09 12.48
C SER A 59 -2.11 3.29 13.98
N ASN A 60 -3.12 3.79 14.69
CA ASN A 60 -3.05 3.96 16.14
C ASN A 60 -2.95 2.60 16.87
N LEU A 61 -3.74 1.60 16.47
CA LEU A 61 -3.71 0.26 17.07
C LEU A 61 -2.32 -0.39 16.96
N ILE A 62 -1.69 -0.28 15.80
CA ILE A 62 -0.34 -0.83 15.55
C ILE A 62 0.69 -0.15 16.45
N ARG A 63 0.63 1.17 16.59
CA ARG A 63 1.50 1.93 17.49
C ARG A 63 1.28 1.55 18.96
N GLU A 64 0.02 1.53 19.40
CA GLU A 64 -0.34 1.19 20.79
C GLU A 64 0.06 -0.25 21.15
N ALA A 65 -0.05 -1.20 20.23
CA ALA A 65 0.45 -2.56 20.45
C ALA A 65 1.96 -2.59 20.74
N GLY A 66 2.72 -1.60 20.24
CA GLY A 66 4.13 -1.44 20.56
C GLY A 66 5.09 -1.51 19.37
N ALA A 67 4.61 -1.30 18.16
CA ALA A 67 5.48 -1.14 17.00
C ALA A 67 6.28 0.17 17.08
N ASP A 68 7.58 0.11 16.79
CA ASP A 68 8.46 1.27 16.73
C ASP A 68 8.62 1.81 15.30
N ARG A 69 8.29 1.01 14.31
CA ARG A 69 8.41 1.33 12.89
C ARG A 69 7.44 0.52 12.05
N VAL A 70 7.00 1.09 10.97
CA VAL A 70 6.19 0.41 9.94
C VAL A 70 6.96 0.37 8.63
N LEU A 71 6.89 -0.76 7.95
CA LEU A 71 7.29 -0.91 6.56
C LEU A 71 6.11 -1.46 5.77
N THR A 72 5.74 -0.78 4.72
CA THR A 72 4.61 -1.15 3.86
C THR A 72 4.97 -1.00 2.38
N MET A 73 4.07 -1.38 1.49
CA MET A 73 4.31 -1.30 0.05
C MET A 73 3.09 -0.73 -0.68
N ASP A 74 3.32 0.28 -1.52
CA ASP A 74 2.32 0.89 -2.40
C ASP A 74 1.04 1.29 -1.63
N LEU A 75 1.17 2.12 -0.61
CA LEU A 75 0.04 2.67 0.12
C LEU A 75 -1.01 3.26 -0.84
N HIS A 76 -2.27 3.09 -0.48
CA HIS A 76 -3.40 3.62 -1.27
C HIS A 76 -3.25 5.11 -1.56
N ALA A 77 -2.75 5.87 -0.59
CA ALA A 77 -2.46 7.29 -0.71
C ALA A 77 -1.26 7.66 0.17
N GLY A 78 -0.36 8.50 -0.33
CA GLY A 78 0.89 8.85 0.34
C GLY A 78 0.70 9.52 1.69
N GLN A 79 -0.38 10.27 1.88
CA GLN A 79 -0.71 10.94 3.15
C GLN A 79 -0.96 9.98 4.31
N ILE A 80 -1.24 8.69 4.06
CA ILE A 80 -1.44 7.67 5.10
C ILE A 80 -0.18 7.52 5.96
N GLN A 81 1.00 7.78 5.42
CA GLN A 81 2.24 7.82 6.21
C GLN A 81 2.14 8.79 7.40
N GLY A 82 1.45 9.90 7.23
CA GLY A 82 1.20 10.88 8.30
C GLY A 82 0.16 10.45 9.34
N PHE A 83 -0.48 9.28 9.18
CA PHE A 83 -1.41 8.75 10.19
C PHE A 83 -0.68 8.01 11.31
N PHE A 84 0.54 7.60 11.06
CA PHE A 84 1.39 6.96 12.06
C PHE A 84 2.21 8.03 12.82
N ASP A 85 2.25 7.90 14.14
CA ASP A 85 3.12 8.72 15.00
C ASP A 85 4.50 8.05 15.20
N ILE A 86 4.83 7.08 14.34
CA ILE A 86 6.11 6.35 14.28
C ILE A 86 6.62 6.35 12.84
N PRO A 87 7.93 6.15 12.60
CA PRO A 87 8.50 6.12 11.26
C PRO A 87 7.83 5.10 10.35
N VAL A 88 7.56 5.50 9.09
CA VAL A 88 6.95 4.65 8.06
C VAL A 88 7.84 4.65 6.83
N ASP A 89 8.16 3.46 6.33
CA ASP A 89 8.77 3.25 5.02
C ASP A 89 7.71 2.71 4.06
N ASP A 90 7.28 3.53 3.10
CA ASP A 90 6.40 3.10 2.02
C ASP A 90 7.24 2.73 0.80
N LEU A 91 7.46 1.44 0.60
CA LEU A 91 8.20 0.92 -0.55
C LEU A 91 7.32 0.92 -1.80
N THR A 92 7.98 0.93 -2.95
CA THR A 92 7.27 0.77 -4.23
C THR A 92 7.63 -0.55 -4.90
N SER A 93 6.61 -1.31 -5.26
CA SER A 93 6.75 -2.56 -6.04
C SER A 93 7.20 -2.30 -7.48
N ARG A 94 7.06 -1.07 -7.96
CA ARG A 94 7.33 -0.65 -9.35
C ARG A 94 8.70 -1.09 -9.86
N VAL A 95 9.74 -0.95 -9.04
CA VAL A 95 11.11 -1.32 -9.42
C VAL A 95 11.25 -2.82 -9.67
N ALA A 96 10.62 -3.63 -8.80
CA ALA A 96 10.62 -5.08 -8.94
C ALA A 96 9.87 -5.53 -10.21
N PHE A 97 8.67 -4.98 -10.41
CA PHE A 97 7.88 -5.26 -11.62
C PHE A 97 8.59 -4.80 -12.90
N ALA A 98 9.19 -3.61 -12.90
CA ALA A 98 9.90 -3.13 -14.09
C ALA A 98 11.07 -4.05 -14.46
N LYS A 99 11.84 -4.54 -13.47
CA LYS A 99 12.91 -5.52 -13.69
C LYS A 99 12.37 -6.83 -14.26
N ASP A 100 11.27 -7.33 -13.73
CA ASP A 100 10.68 -8.60 -14.17
C ASP A 100 10.10 -8.48 -15.59
N ILE A 101 9.41 -7.39 -15.90
CA ILE A 101 8.89 -7.09 -17.24
C ILE A 101 10.05 -7.06 -18.26
N LYS A 102 11.12 -6.29 -17.97
CA LYS A 102 12.30 -6.21 -18.84
C LYS A 102 12.93 -7.58 -19.08
N ARG A 103 13.00 -8.40 -18.04
CA ARG A 103 13.53 -9.76 -18.11
C ARG A 103 12.68 -10.69 -18.98
N LYS A 104 11.34 -10.66 -18.77
CA LYS A 104 10.40 -11.58 -19.42
C LYS A 104 10.11 -11.22 -20.87
N LEU A 105 9.90 -9.95 -21.16
CA LEU A 105 9.48 -9.52 -22.48
C LEU A 105 10.65 -9.26 -23.44
N GLY A 106 11.83 -8.95 -22.92
CA GLY A 106 12.98 -8.58 -23.75
C GLY A 106 12.81 -7.18 -24.40
N LYS A 107 13.93 -6.61 -24.83
CA LYS A 107 14.00 -5.21 -25.27
C LYS A 107 13.06 -4.86 -26.43
N LYS A 108 12.92 -5.75 -27.42
CA LYS A 108 12.09 -5.50 -28.62
C LYS A 108 10.60 -5.42 -28.33
N VAL A 109 10.13 -6.07 -27.26
CA VAL A 109 8.69 -6.13 -26.94
C VAL A 109 8.25 -4.90 -26.18
N TYR A 110 9.01 -4.49 -25.15
CA TYR A 110 8.59 -3.34 -24.36
C TYR A 110 8.75 -1.99 -25.10
N GLN A 111 9.56 -1.90 -26.16
CA GLN A 111 9.67 -0.72 -27.01
C GLN A 111 8.44 -0.43 -27.90
N ASN A 112 7.45 -1.34 -27.92
CA ASN A 112 6.18 -1.17 -28.62
C ASN A 112 4.98 -1.39 -27.67
N THR A 113 5.15 -1.02 -26.41
CA THR A 113 4.17 -1.26 -25.36
C THR A 113 3.55 0.05 -24.91
N VAL A 114 2.26 0.03 -24.61
CA VAL A 114 1.54 1.13 -23.98
C VAL A 114 1.13 0.70 -22.58
N PHE A 115 1.40 1.53 -21.59
CA PHE A 115 0.95 1.30 -20.22
C PHE A 115 -0.46 1.87 -20.03
N VAL A 116 -1.41 1.03 -19.66
CA VAL A 116 -2.80 1.44 -19.57
C VAL A 116 -3.20 1.66 -18.12
N SER A 117 -3.72 2.87 -17.81
CA SER A 117 -4.38 3.12 -16.54
C SER A 117 -5.84 2.65 -16.60
N PRO A 118 -6.32 1.85 -15.64
CA PRO A 118 -7.70 1.35 -15.63
C PRO A 118 -8.75 2.42 -15.27
N ASP A 119 -8.30 3.57 -14.77
CA ASP A 119 -9.14 4.71 -14.43
C ASP A 119 -8.29 5.99 -14.27
N ALA A 120 -8.95 7.14 -14.14
CA ALA A 120 -8.28 8.43 -13.94
C ALA A 120 -7.40 8.47 -12.67
N GLY A 121 -7.82 7.81 -11.59
CA GLY A 121 -7.06 7.75 -10.32
C GLY A 121 -5.76 6.98 -10.42
N GLY A 122 -5.67 6.00 -11.31
CA GLY A 122 -4.47 5.20 -11.57
C GLY A 122 -3.43 5.89 -12.46
N THR A 123 -3.78 7.02 -13.11
CA THR A 123 -2.93 7.71 -14.08
C THR A 123 -1.53 8.04 -13.55
N PRO A 124 -1.34 8.61 -12.35
CA PRO A 124 0.01 8.89 -11.84
C PRO A 124 0.85 7.63 -11.66
N ARG A 125 0.23 6.50 -11.31
CA ARG A 125 0.92 5.21 -11.16
C ARG A 125 1.34 4.67 -12.51
N ALA A 126 0.43 4.66 -13.50
CA ALA A 126 0.72 4.23 -14.87
C ALA A 126 1.84 5.07 -15.50
N ARG A 127 1.80 6.41 -15.33
CA ARG A 127 2.82 7.32 -15.83
C ARG A 127 4.20 6.98 -15.26
N ARG A 128 4.33 6.85 -13.94
CA ARG A 128 5.60 6.49 -13.29
C ARG A 128 6.14 5.11 -13.75
N PHE A 129 5.26 4.22 -14.20
CA PHE A 129 5.66 2.95 -14.77
C PHE A 129 6.19 3.14 -16.20
N ALA A 130 5.43 3.84 -17.05
CA ALA A 130 5.78 4.13 -18.43
C ALA A 130 7.13 4.87 -18.53
N ASP A 131 7.38 5.85 -17.65
CA ASP A 131 8.64 6.59 -17.59
C ASP A 131 9.87 5.68 -17.42
N MET A 132 9.74 4.54 -16.71
CA MET A 132 10.84 3.57 -16.55
C MET A 132 11.17 2.81 -17.83
N PHE A 133 10.30 2.85 -18.81
CA PHE A 133 10.43 2.19 -20.10
C PHE A 133 10.56 3.18 -21.25
N ASN A 134 10.39 4.48 -20.98
CA ASN A 134 10.32 5.56 -21.97
C ASN A 134 9.19 5.32 -22.98
N GLU A 135 8.01 4.94 -22.47
CA GLU A 135 6.83 4.58 -23.25
C GLU A 135 5.61 5.43 -22.89
N ASP A 136 4.60 5.40 -23.73
CA ASP A 136 3.37 6.14 -23.55
C ASP A 136 2.38 5.48 -22.60
N ILE A 137 1.35 6.26 -22.20
CA ILE A 137 0.21 5.76 -21.44
C ILE A 137 -1.09 5.96 -22.21
N ALA A 138 -2.03 5.04 -21.98
CA ALA A 138 -3.44 5.21 -22.27
C ALA A 138 -4.27 5.22 -20.98
N ILE A 139 -5.42 5.83 -20.98
CA ILE A 139 -6.30 5.96 -19.83
C ILE A 139 -7.68 5.45 -20.19
N VAL A 140 -8.24 4.56 -19.37
CA VAL A 140 -9.63 4.12 -19.51
C VAL A 140 -10.54 5.09 -18.73
N ASP A 141 -11.49 5.72 -19.40
CA ASP A 141 -12.51 6.55 -18.76
C ASP A 141 -13.56 5.65 -18.09
N LYS A 142 -13.44 5.51 -16.77
CA LYS A 142 -14.34 4.69 -15.96
C LYS A 142 -15.41 5.57 -15.34
N ARG A 143 -16.64 5.46 -15.82
CA ARG A 143 -17.82 6.11 -15.24
C ARG A 143 -18.59 5.13 -14.35
N ARG A 144 -18.98 5.58 -13.17
CA ARG A 144 -19.89 4.87 -12.28
C ARG A 144 -21.20 5.65 -12.21
N PRO A 145 -22.33 5.11 -12.68
CA PRO A 145 -23.62 5.81 -12.68
C PRO A 145 -24.19 6.02 -11.27
N SER A 146 -23.74 5.24 -10.26
CA SER A 146 -24.10 5.41 -8.87
C SER A 146 -22.90 5.12 -7.96
N ALA A 147 -22.87 5.71 -6.76
CA ALA A 147 -21.95 5.30 -5.72
C ALA A 147 -22.27 3.85 -5.32
N GLY A 148 -21.34 2.94 -5.48
CA GLY A 148 -21.45 1.56 -5.01
C GLY A 148 -21.24 1.46 -3.51
#